data_22599f5982f9c51ad81a2b11f6623a90
#
_entry.id   22599f5982f9c51ad81a2b11f6623a90
#
_cell.length_a   1.000
_cell.length_b   1.000
_cell.length_c   1.000
_cell.angle_alpha   90.00
_cell.angle_beta   90.00
_cell.angle_gamma   90.00
#
_symmetry.space_group_name_H-M   'P 1'
#
loop_
_entity.id
_entity.type
_entity.pdbx_description
1 polymer ?
#
loop_
_entity_poly.entity_id
_entity_poly.type
_entity_poly.pdbx_seq_one_letter_code
_entity_poly.pdbx_strand_id
1 'polypeptide(L)'
;MAYFIINKYINGHPLFDPMNDRDMKIIGAVANAFNSYRKDDPRTQYLVNMTLEAQKRRRAAAGISGGTQIQAEVVKLFDITLQDSKGVEHSLAKEASKGRVVLLNFTMYDQSFSPAFNKVLNDIYTQYKGRVTIFQVGLDQTLGAWRDAAKNIPWIAVYDPAGEASKYVQQYQVYSIPTSFIIDKNGEIQERIQDPLELKKAIQKYL
;
A
#
# COMPACT_ATOMS: atom_id res chain seq x y z
N MET A 1 12.36 18.92 11.59
CA MET A 1 13.59 18.59 10.79
C MET A 1 13.91 17.10 10.84
N ALA A 2 14.00 16.45 12.01
CA ALA A 2 14.36 15.02 12.13
C ALA A 2 13.52 14.05 11.27
N TYR A 3 12.21 14.24 11.18
CA TYR A 3 11.33 13.43 10.33
C TYR A 3 11.77 13.41 8.85
N PHE A 4 12.12 14.55 8.29
CA PHE A 4 12.53 14.64 6.89
C PHE A 4 13.91 14.00 6.65
N ILE A 5 14.78 13.99 7.65
CA ILE A 5 16.13 13.41 7.54
C ILE A 5 16.04 11.89 7.52
N ILE A 6 15.25 11.27 8.40
CA ILE A 6 15.14 9.81 8.49
C ILE A 6 14.44 9.19 7.29
N ASN A 7 13.64 9.97 6.54
CA ASN A 7 12.95 9.53 5.32
C ASN A 7 13.71 9.92 4.03
N LYS A 8 14.95 10.40 4.14
CA LYS A 8 15.72 10.84 2.97
C LYS A 8 16.41 9.66 2.28
N TYR A 9 16.41 9.70 0.95
CA TYR A 9 17.13 8.77 0.08
C TYR A 9 18.31 9.47 -0.59
N ILE A 10 19.42 8.76 -0.76
CA ILE A 10 20.60 9.22 -1.52
C ILE A 10 20.95 8.11 -2.50
N ASN A 11 20.97 8.43 -3.80
CA ASN A 11 21.24 7.48 -4.88
C ASN A 11 20.37 6.21 -4.81
N GLY A 12 19.08 6.35 -4.46
CA GLY A 12 18.15 5.23 -4.36
C GLY A 12 18.23 4.41 -3.06
N HIS A 13 19.16 4.72 -2.17
CA HIS A 13 19.29 4.06 -0.86
C HIS A 13 18.77 4.96 0.26
N PRO A 14 18.04 4.40 1.26
CA PRO A 14 17.61 5.18 2.41
C PRO A 14 18.82 5.67 3.19
N LEU A 15 18.82 6.93 3.63
CA LEU A 15 19.89 7.51 4.45
C LEU A 15 19.99 6.82 5.82
N PHE A 16 18.85 6.35 6.35
CA PHE A 16 18.75 5.54 7.56
C PHE A 16 18.04 4.24 7.21
N ASP A 17 18.76 3.12 7.30
CA ASP A 17 18.22 1.79 7.01
C ASP A 17 17.57 1.21 8.27
N PRO A 18 16.24 0.95 8.27
CA PRO A 18 15.55 0.34 9.40
C PRO A 18 16.05 -1.06 9.76
N MET A 19 16.79 -1.73 8.86
CA MET A 19 17.40 -3.03 9.13
C MET A 19 18.76 -2.93 9.82
N ASN A 20 19.38 -1.75 9.82
CA ASN A 20 20.61 -1.48 10.53
C ASN A 20 20.34 -1.12 12.00
N ASP A 21 21.09 -1.75 12.94
CA ASP A 21 20.88 -1.57 14.39
C ASP A 21 21.10 -0.14 14.88
N ARG A 22 22.10 0.53 14.34
CA ARG A 22 22.42 1.91 14.70
C ARG A 22 21.36 2.87 14.21
N ASP A 23 20.95 2.70 12.96
CA ASP A 23 19.97 3.57 12.31
C ASP A 23 18.59 3.39 12.93
N MET A 24 18.24 2.13 13.27
CA MET A 24 16.98 1.80 13.94
C MET A 24 16.86 2.48 15.31
N LYS A 25 17.95 2.63 16.07
CA LYS A 25 17.95 3.38 17.32
C LYS A 25 17.59 4.85 17.10
N ILE A 26 18.10 5.45 16.02
CA ILE A 26 17.83 6.85 15.67
C ILE A 26 16.36 6.99 15.21
N ILE A 27 15.90 6.10 14.35
CA ILE A 27 14.49 6.07 13.89
C ILE A 27 13.55 5.91 15.08
N GLY A 28 13.85 4.99 16.00
CA GLY A 28 13.05 4.75 17.20
C GLY A 28 13.03 5.96 18.16
N ALA A 29 14.16 6.65 18.32
CA ALA A 29 14.21 7.86 19.14
C ALA A 29 13.34 8.98 18.55
N VAL A 30 13.36 9.15 17.22
CA VAL A 30 12.49 10.13 16.54
C VAL A 30 11.02 9.74 16.68
N ALA A 31 10.68 8.47 16.49
CA ALA A 31 9.31 7.97 16.67
C ALA A 31 8.79 8.20 18.10
N ASN A 32 9.60 7.91 19.12
CA ASN A 32 9.25 8.14 20.52
C ASN A 32 9.07 9.63 20.82
N ALA A 33 9.94 10.50 20.30
CA ALA A 33 9.79 11.94 20.46
C ALA A 33 8.50 12.46 19.84
N PHE A 34 8.15 12.00 18.62
CA PHE A 34 6.88 12.35 18.00
C PHE A 34 5.70 11.83 18.82
N ASN A 35 5.74 10.58 19.29
CA ASN A 35 4.68 10.01 20.12
C ASN A 35 4.50 10.74 21.46
N SER A 36 5.57 11.28 22.04
CA SER A 36 5.51 12.02 23.31
C SER A 36 5.01 13.45 23.15
N TYR A 37 5.43 14.15 22.08
CA TYR A 37 5.21 15.59 21.95
C TYR A 37 4.21 15.99 20.85
N ARG A 38 3.84 15.05 19.95
CA ARG A 38 2.97 15.29 18.80
C ARG A 38 2.05 14.12 18.51
N LYS A 39 1.33 13.66 19.53
CA LYS A 39 0.55 12.42 19.49
C LYS A 39 -0.48 12.39 18.35
N ASP A 40 -1.08 13.55 18.04
CA ASP A 40 -2.12 13.70 17.02
C ASP A 40 -1.56 14.07 15.63
N ASP A 41 -0.25 14.14 15.49
CA ASP A 41 0.38 14.42 14.19
C ASP A 41 0.36 13.12 13.34
N PRO A 42 -0.17 13.14 12.11
CA PRO A 42 -0.22 11.95 11.24
C PRO A 42 1.13 11.26 11.05
N ARG A 43 2.23 12.04 11.11
CA ARG A 43 3.60 11.51 11.01
C ARG A 43 4.00 10.64 12.20
N THR A 44 3.36 10.82 13.35
CA THR A 44 3.60 10.00 14.55
C THR A 44 3.21 8.55 14.29
N GLN A 45 2.01 8.33 13.77
CA GLN A 45 1.54 6.99 13.43
C GLN A 45 2.42 6.30 12.39
N TYR A 46 2.85 7.06 11.37
CA TYR A 46 3.79 6.55 10.36
C TYR A 46 5.11 6.07 10.99
N LEU A 47 5.72 6.90 11.86
CA LEU A 47 6.99 6.57 12.51
C LEU A 47 6.87 5.37 13.42
N VAL A 48 5.79 5.28 14.20
CA VAL A 48 5.51 4.13 15.07
C VAL A 48 5.35 2.85 14.24
N ASN A 49 4.57 2.89 13.18
CA ASN A 49 4.38 1.73 12.31
C ASN A 49 5.68 1.30 11.63
N MET A 50 6.48 2.24 11.13
CA MET A 50 7.78 1.95 10.53
C MET A 50 8.72 1.24 11.52
N THR A 51 8.77 1.69 12.78
CA THR A 51 9.60 1.05 13.82
C THR A 51 9.10 -0.35 14.16
N LEU A 52 7.80 -0.55 14.27
CA LEU A 52 7.19 -1.85 14.54
C LEU A 52 7.45 -2.86 13.42
N GLU A 53 7.28 -2.45 12.17
CA GLU A 53 7.55 -3.30 11.01
C GLU A 53 9.03 -3.69 10.89
N ALA A 54 9.94 -2.75 11.11
CA ALA A 54 11.36 -3.04 11.13
C ALA A 54 11.73 -4.04 12.24
N GLN A 55 11.15 -3.89 13.45
CA GLN A 55 11.36 -4.85 14.53
C GLN A 55 10.82 -6.24 14.21
N LYS A 56 9.64 -6.35 13.57
CA LYS A 56 9.08 -7.63 13.12
C LYS A 56 10.01 -8.33 12.12
N ARG A 57 10.46 -7.61 11.09
CA ARG A 57 11.38 -8.15 10.08
C ARG A 57 12.70 -8.63 10.68
N ARG A 58 13.25 -7.88 11.62
CA ARG A 58 14.49 -8.25 12.31
C ARG A 58 14.34 -9.49 13.20
N ARG A 59 13.22 -9.61 13.93
CA ARG A 59 12.92 -10.82 14.71
C ARG A 59 12.74 -12.04 13.82
N ALA A 60 12.06 -11.89 12.69
CA ALA A 60 11.93 -12.96 11.70
C ALA A 60 13.27 -13.39 11.11
N ALA A 61 14.16 -12.44 10.78
CA ALA A 61 15.50 -12.71 10.27
C ALA A 61 16.42 -13.35 11.32
N ALA A 62 16.22 -13.05 12.61
CA ALA A 62 16.98 -13.64 13.71
C ALA A 62 16.48 -15.04 14.15
N GLY A 63 15.45 -15.60 13.48
CA GLY A 63 14.90 -16.92 13.84
C GLY A 63 14.20 -16.95 15.21
N ILE A 64 13.93 -15.80 15.81
CA ILE A 64 13.24 -15.69 17.09
C ILE A 64 11.74 -15.81 16.84
N SER A 65 11.28 -17.05 16.75
CA SER A 65 9.86 -17.42 16.73
C SER A 65 9.36 -17.51 18.17
N GLY A 66 9.20 -16.37 18.82
CA GLY A 66 8.71 -16.27 20.19
C GLY A 66 7.44 -15.41 20.22
N GLY A 67 6.29 -16.07 20.33
CA GLY A 67 4.97 -15.51 20.23
C GLY A 67 4.72 -14.32 21.16
N THR A 68 4.35 -13.24 20.57
CA THR A 68 3.19 -12.45 20.90
C THR A 68 2.56 -12.16 19.54
N GLN A 69 1.47 -12.86 19.24
CA GLN A 69 0.55 -12.41 18.23
C GLN A 69 0.10 -11.01 18.68
N ILE A 70 0.84 -9.98 18.26
CA ILE A 70 0.20 -8.71 18.00
C ILE A 70 -0.70 -9.09 16.82
N GLN A 71 -1.98 -9.34 17.09
CA GLN A 71 -2.98 -9.34 16.05
C GLN A 71 -2.64 -8.15 15.18
N ALA A 72 -2.25 -8.42 13.93
CA ALA A 72 -2.29 -7.39 12.92
C ALA A 72 -3.68 -6.80 13.11
N GLU A 73 -3.73 -5.52 13.48
CA GLU A 73 -4.98 -4.80 13.51
C GLU A 73 -5.59 -5.10 12.15
N VAL A 74 -6.66 -5.88 12.14
CA VAL A 74 -7.34 -6.28 10.91
C VAL A 74 -7.73 -4.94 10.32
N VAL A 75 -7.00 -4.49 9.29
CA VAL A 75 -7.34 -3.23 8.63
C VAL A 75 -8.70 -3.48 8.06
N LYS A 76 -9.71 -2.91 8.74
CA LYS A 76 -11.11 -3.08 8.35
C LYS A 76 -11.22 -2.64 6.89
N LEU A 77 -11.85 -3.46 6.09
CA LEU A 77 -12.17 -3.08 4.71
C LEU A 77 -13.06 -1.83 4.74
N PHE A 78 -12.54 -0.70 4.28
CA PHE A 78 -13.33 0.49 4.03
C PHE A 78 -13.78 0.46 2.58
N ASP A 79 -15.06 0.71 2.33
CA ASP A 79 -15.52 0.77 0.96
C ASP A 79 -14.94 1.98 0.23
N ILE A 80 -14.48 1.72 -1.00
CA ILE A 80 -14.02 2.73 -1.95
C ILE A 80 -15.05 2.76 -3.07
N THR A 81 -15.78 3.86 -3.19
CA THR A 81 -16.74 4.07 -4.27
C THR A 81 -16.26 5.23 -5.12
N LEU A 82 -15.82 4.91 -6.35
CA LEU A 82 -15.23 5.86 -7.32
C LEU A 82 -15.61 5.46 -8.74
N GLN A 83 -15.42 6.41 -9.68
CA GLN A 83 -15.76 6.20 -11.09
C GLN A 83 -14.53 5.79 -11.91
N ASP A 84 -14.77 4.96 -12.92
CA ASP A 84 -13.80 4.62 -13.96
C ASP A 84 -13.73 5.69 -15.07
N SER A 85 -12.88 5.47 -16.09
CA SER A 85 -12.69 6.42 -17.20
C SER A 85 -13.93 6.60 -18.09
N LYS A 86 -14.94 5.74 -17.95
CA LYS A 86 -16.22 5.80 -18.65
C LYS A 86 -17.34 6.39 -17.80
N GLY A 87 -17.04 6.79 -16.54
CA GLY A 87 -18.02 7.29 -15.59
C GLY A 87 -18.83 6.21 -14.89
N VAL A 88 -18.45 4.95 -15.01
CA VAL A 88 -19.10 3.84 -14.31
C VAL A 88 -18.58 3.79 -12.87
N GLU A 89 -19.50 3.77 -11.91
CA GLU A 89 -19.18 3.67 -10.50
C GLU A 89 -18.84 2.24 -10.10
N HIS A 90 -17.73 2.08 -9.39
CA HIS A 90 -17.26 0.81 -8.82
C HIS A 90 -17.13 0.94 -7.31
N SER A 91 -17.57 -0.10 -6.58
CA SER A 91 -17.43 -0.24 -5.13
C SER A 91 -16.50 -1.39 -4.81
N LEU A 92 -15.46 -1.13 -4.02
CA LEU A 92 -14.52 -2.14 -3.57
C LEU A 92 -15.21 -3.22 -2.73
N ALA A 93 -16.12 -2.83 -1.84
CA ALA A 93 -16.87 -3.76 -1.01
C ALA A 93 -17.72 -4.73 -1.86
N LYS A 94 -18.35 -4.22 -2.93
CA LYS A 94 -19.09 -5.07 -3.88
C LYS A 94 -18.16 -6.04 -4.61
N GLU A 95 -16.96 -5.62 -4.98
CA GLU A 95 -15.99 -6.53 -5.62
C GLU A 95 -15.46 -7.58 -4.64
N ALA A 96 -15.16 -7.20 -3.40
CA ALA A 96 -14.71 -8.11 -2.36
C ALA A 96 -15.78 -9.17 -1.97
N SER A 97 -17.06 -8.81 -2.03
CA SER A 97 -18.15 -9.74 -1.74
C SER A 97 -18.39 -10.85 -2.80
N LYS A 98 -17.69 -10.78 -3.95
CA LYS A 98 -17.83 -11.78 -5.03
C LYS A 98 -17.08 -13.10 -4.77
N GLY A 99 -16.44 -13.27 -3.61
CA GLY A 99 -15.73 -14.49 -3.24
C GLY A 99 -14.45 -14.75 -4.05
N ARG A 100 -13.83 -13.68 -4.57
CA ARG A 100 -12.53 -13.70 -5.27
C ARG A 100 -11.50 -12.92 -4.50
N VAL A 101 -10.22 -13.26 -4.71
CA VAL A 101 -9.14 -12.44 -4.19
C VAL A 101 -9.16 -11.08 -4.88
N VAL A 102 -9.09 -10.00 -4.11
CA VAL A 102 -9.00 -8.64 -4.66
C VAL A 102 -7.63 -8.07 -4.36
N LEU A 103 -6.96 -7.61 -5.41
CA LEU A 103 -5.75 -6.79 -5.31
C LEU A 103 -6.17 -5.33 -5.39
N LEU A 104 -6.29 -4.67 -4.23
CA LEU A 104 -6.45 -3.23 -4.14
C LEU A 104 -5.10 -2.56 -4.30
N ASN A 105 -4.98 -1.58 -5.19
CA ASN A 105 -3.74 -0.85 -5.41
C ASN A 105 -3.99 0.65 -5.49
N PHE A 106 -3.13 1.42 -4.82
CA PHE A 106 -3.06 2.88 -4.94
C PHE A 106 -1.83 3.26 -5.75
N THR A 107 -2.01 4.09 -6.77
CA THR A 107 -0.96 4.48 -7.71
C THR A 107 -1.14 5.90 -8.26
N MET A 108 -0.09 6.40 -8.91
CA MET A 108 -0.13 7.55 -9.82
C MET A 108 0.43 7.09 -11.15
N TYR A 109 -0.31 7.29 -12.23
CA TYR A 109 0.07 6.83 -13.57
C TYR A 109 1.11 7.71 -14.24
N ASP A 110 1.21 8.98 -13.83
CA ASP A 110 2.19 9.94 -14.31
C ASP A 110 3.62 9.72 -13.77
N GLN A 111 3.79 8.80 -12.83
CA GLN A 111 5.08 8.49 -12.22
C GLN A 111 5.92 7.54 -13.08
N SER A 112 7.24 7.70 -13.05
CA SER A 112 8.19 6.93 -13.85
C SER A 112 8.15 5.41 -13.61
N PHE A 113 7.73 4.97 -12.42
CA PHE A 113 7.58 3.55 -12.08
C PHE A 113 6.31 2.91 -12.69
N SER A 114 5.30 3.71 -13.04
CA SER A 114 3.96 3.22 -13.38
C SER A 114 3.93 2.23 -14.56
N PRO A 115 4.67 2.43 -15.66
CA PRO A 115 4.67 1.46 -16.77
C PRO A 115 5.17 0.07 -16.35
N ALA A 116 6.26 0.02 -15.56
CA ALA A 116 6.83 -1.25 -15.08
C ALA A 116 5.89 -1.93 -14.08
N PHE A 117 5.27 -1.15 -13.19
CA PHE A 117 4.30 -1.64 -12.23
C PHE A 117 3.04 -2.20 -12.91
N ASN A 118 2.48 -1.48 -13.88
CA ASN A 118 1.31 -1.93 -14.64
C ASN A 118 1.60 -3.20 -15.46
N LYS A 119 2.84 -3.40 -15.91
CA LYS A 119 3.24 -4.68 -16.51
C LYS A 119 3.12 -5.84 -15.52
N VAL A 120 3.58 -5.68 -14.28
CA VAL A 120 3.40 -6.71 -13.23
C VAL A 120 1.92 -6.99 -12.98
N LEU A 121 1.08 -5.94 -12.89
CA LEU A 121 -0.36 -6.11 -12.72
C LEU A 121 -0.99 -6.84 -13.90
N ASN A 122 -0.57 -6.56 -15.14
CA ASN A 122 -1.07 -7.22 -16.33
C ASN A 122 -0.70 -8.71 -16.36
N ASP A 123 0.50 -9.07 -15.92
CA ASP A 123 0.91 -10.46 -15.79
C ASP A 123 0.05 -11.20 -14.75
N ILE A 124 -0.25 -10.56 -13.62
CA ILE A 124 -1.17 -11.07 -12.58
C ILE A 124 -2.57 -11.23 -13.15
N TYR A 125 -3.11 -10.18 -13.80
CA TYR A 125 -4.44 -10.19 -14.39
C TYR A 125 -4.62 -11.32 -15.41
N THR A 126 -3.63 -11.51 -16.28
CA THR A 126 -3.66 -12.54 -17.32
C THR A 126 -3.57 -13.94 -16.72
N GLN A 127 -2.63 -14.13 -15.78
CA GLN A 127 -2.36 -15.44 -15.17
C GLN A 127 -3.52 -15.91 -14.28
N TYR A 128 -4.18 -14.99 -13.56
CA TYR A 128 -5.20 -15.33 -12.57
C TYR A 128 -6.59 -14.83 -12.97
N LYS A 129 -6.83 -14.70 -14.28
CA LYS A 129 -8.11 -14.25 -14.85
C LYS A 129 -9.30 -15.02 -14.25
N GLY A 130 -10.28 -14.31 -13.75
CA GLY A 130 -11.47 -14.88 -13.10
C GLY A 130 -11.28 -15.32 -11.64
N ARG A 131 -10.04 -15.40 -11.13
CA ARG A 131 -9.71 -15.74 -9.74
C ARG A 131 -9.28 -14.54 -8.92
N VAL A 132 -8.67 -13.54 -9.57
CA VAL A 132 -8.23 -12.28 -8.97
C VAL A 132 -8.95 -11.12 -9.66
N THR A 133 -9.46 -10.20 -8.87
CA THR A 133 -9.93 -8.88 -9.30
C THR A 133 -8.88 -7.86 -8.94
N ILE A 134 -8.45 -7.03 -9.89
CA ILE A 134 -7.60 -5.87 -9.60
C ILE A 134 -8.49 -4.64 -9.51
N PHE A 135 -8.40 -3.92 -8.39
CA PHE A 135 -9.07 -2.66 -8.14
C PHE A 135 -7.99 -1.59 -7.91
N GLN A 136 -7.76 -0.77 -8.92
CA GLN A 136 -6.66 0.20 -8.93
C GLN A 136 -7.21 1.62 -8.79
N VAL A 137 -6.73 2.35 -7.77
CA VAL A 137 -7.10 3.72 -7.46
C VAL A 137 -5.99 4.66 -7.96
N GLY A 138 -6.30 5.47 -8.95
CA GLY A 138 -5.43 6.52 -9.47
C GLY A 138 -5.55 7.79 -8.63
N LEU A 139 -4.42 8.29 -8.17
CA LEU A 139 -4.28 9.50 -7.34
C LEU A 139 -3.59 10.63 -8.11
N ASP A 140 -3.63 10.57 -9.42
CA ASP A 140 -2.99 11.55 -10.31
C ASP A 140 -3.56 12.96 -10.08
N GLN A 141 -2.72 13.98 -10.23
CA GLN A 141 -3.13 15.37 -10.02
C GLN A 141 -4.17 15.86 -11.05
N THR A 142 -4.18 15.26 -12.24
CA THR A 142 -5.09 15.64 -13.31
C THR A 142 -5.89 14.47 -13.83
N LEU A 143 -7.19 14.68 -13.97
CA LEU A 143 -8.11 13.71 -14.56
C LEU A 143 -7.70 13.30 -16.00
N GLY A 144 -7.14 14.25 -16.76
CA GLY A 144 -6.73 13.99 -18.15
C GLY A 144 -5.60 12.97 -18.24
N ALA A 145 -4.53 13.15 -17.48
CA ALA A 145 -3.39 12.24 -17.45
C ALA A 145 -3.81 10.83 -17.01
N TRP A 146 -4.60 10.72 -15.92
CA TRP A 146 -5.13 9.46 -15.48
C TRP A 146 -6.01 8.78 -16.53
N ARG A 147 -6.95 9.54 -17.16
CA ARG A 147 -7.90 8.99 -18.13
C ARG A 147 -7.18 8.41 -19.35
N ASP A 148 -6.15 9.08 -19.82
CA ASP A 148 -5.38 8.61 -20.98
C ASP A 148 -4.61 7.32 -20.65
N ALA A 149 -4.05 7.21 -19.47
CA ALA A 149 -3.39 6.00 -19.02
C ALA A 149 -4.37 4.85 -18.75
N ALA A 150 -5.53 5.14 -18.16
CA ALA A 150 -6.55 4.15 -17.77
C ALA A 150 -7.32 3.56 -18.97
N LYS A 151 -7.34 4.21 -20.14
CA LYS A 151 -8.09 3.74 -21.33
C LYS A 151 -7.80 2.30 -21.75
N ASN A 152 -6.55 1.87 -21.60
CA ASN A 152 -6.08 0.57 -22.08
C ASN A 152 -5.88 -0.45 -20.96
N ILE A 153 -6.34 -0.15 -19.74
CA ILE A 153 -6.22 -1.04 -18.61
C ILE A 153 -7.39 -2.00 -18.57
N PRO A 154 -7.16 -3.34 -18.55
CA PRO A 154 -8.21 -4.33 -18.66
C PRO A 154 -8.91 -4.67 -17.33
N TRP A 155 -8.46 -4.09 -16.22
CA TRP A 155 -9.06 -4.26 -14.88
C TRP A 155 -9.79 -3.00 -14.42
N ILE A 156 -10.35 -3.03 -13.21
CA ILE A 156 -11.04 -1.88 -12.63
C ILE A 156 -9.99 -0.82 -12.26
N ALA A 157 -10.01 0.30 -12.98
CA ALA A 157 -9.19 1.47 -12.73
C ALA A 157 -10.10 2.67 -12.45
N VAL A 158 -10.07 3.18 -11.23
CA VAL A 158 -10.91 4.28 -10.77
C VAL A 158 -10.07 5.50 -10.41
N TYR A 159 -10.67 6.67 -10.39
CA TYR A 159 -9.99 7.94 -10.14
C TYR A 159 -10.48 8.61 -8.88
N ASP A 160 -9.54 9.00 -8.02
CA ASP A 160 -9.82 9.84 -6.87
C ASP A 160 -9.28 11.26 -7.11
N PRO A 161 -10.16 12.26 -7.33
CA PRO A 161 -9.75 13.63 -7.59
C PRO A 161 -9.10 14.32 -6.38
N ALA A 162 -9.24 13.76 -5.17
CA ALA A 162 -8.59 14.29 -3.98
C ALA A 162 -7.08 13.94 -3.91
N GLY A 163 -6.59 13.02 -4.77
CA GLY A 163 -5.18 12.65 -4.84
C GLY A 163 -4.63 12.21 -3.49
N GLU A 164 -3.49 12.76 -3.09
CA GLU A 164 -2.86 12.44 -1.79
C GLU A 164 -3.68 12.90 -0.57
N ALA A 165 -4.61 13.84 -0.74
CA ALA A 165 -5.53 14.29 0.31
C ALA A 165 -6.77 13.39 0.46
N SER A 166 -6.86 12.32 -0.32
CA SER A 166 -7.96 11.38 -0.31
C SER A 166 -8.24 10.80 1.09
N LYS A 167 -9.51 10.75 1.46
CA LYS A 167 -9.95 10.05 2.67
C LYS A 167 -9.58 8.56 2.63
N TYR A 168 -9.53 7.95 1.44
CA TYR A 168 -9.16 6.56 1.27
C TYR A 168 -7.67 6.34 1.52
N VAL A 169 -6.82 7.26 1.08
CA VAL A 169 -5.38 7.27 1.40
C VAL A 169 -5.17 7.27 2.92
N GLN A 170 -5.94 8.09 3.65
CA GLN A 170 -5.88 8.16 5.11
C GLN A 170 -6.42 6.88 5.77
N GLN A 171 -7.60 6.39 5.36
CA GLN A 171 -8.25 5.20 5.91
C GLN A 171 -7.40 3.94 5.74
N TYR A 172 -6.78 3.77 4.56
CA TYR A 172 -5.89 2.66 4.25
C TYR A 172 -4.45 2.91 4.68
N GLN A 173 -4.16 4.06 5.31
CA GLN A 173 -2.82 4.46 5.77
C GLN A 173 -1.77 4.31 4.66
N VAL A 174 -2.08 4.81 3.46
CA VAL A 174 -1.18 4.78 2.31
C VAL A 174 -0.16 5.90 2.44
N TYR A 175 1.08 5.57 2.78
CA TYR A 175 2.15 6.54 3.02
C TYR A 175 3.17 6.62 1.88
N SER A 176 3.07 5.71 0.93
CA SER A 176 3.92 5.66 -0.26
C SER A 176 3.15 5.05 -1.43
N ILE A 177 3.54 5.42 -2.64
CA ILE A 177 2.95 4.93 -3.88
C ILE A 177 4.06 4.28 -4.72
N PRO A 178 3.82 3.08 -5.27
CA PRO A 178 2.59 2.30 -5.19
C PRO A 178 2.45 1.54 -3.85
N THR A 179 1.24 1.40 -3.35
CA THR A 179 0.92 0.50 -2.23
C THR A 179 -0.22 -0.41 -2.64
N SER A 180 -0.09 -1.69 -2.35
CA SER A 180 -1.10 -2.71 -2.65
C SER A 180 -1.56 -3.44 -1.40
N PHE A 181 -2.81 -3.91 -1.42
CA PHE A 181 -3.41 -4.74 -0.39
C PHE A 181 -4.01 -5.98 -1.01
N ILE A 182 -3.78 -7.12 -0.38
CA ILE A 182 -4.46 -8.37 -0.74
C ILE A 182 -5.69 -8.51 0.15
N ILE A 183 -6.84 -8.62 -0.47
CA ILE A 183 -8.12 -8.91 0.18
C ILE A 183 -8.50 -10.32 -0.23
N ASP A 184 -8.76 -11.18 0.74
CA ASP A 184 -9.08 -12.58 0.51
C ASP A 184 -10.53 -12.80 0.03
N LYS A 185 -10.92 -14.06 -0.15
CA LYS A 185 -12.26 -14.45 -0.61
C LYS A 185 -13.37 -14.13 0.39
N ASN A 186 -13.03 -13.89 1.66
CA ASN A 186 -13.96 -13.49 2.72
C ASN A 186 -14.14 -11.96 2.78
N GLY A 187 -13.36 -11.20 2.01
CA GLY A 187 -13.36 -9.74 2.03
C GLY A 187 -12.49 -9.15 3.13
N GLU A 188 -11.54 -9.92 3.68
CA GLU A 188 -10.63 -9.47 4.73
C GLU A 188 -9.28 -9.07 4.15
N ILE A 189 -8.72 -7.95 4.62
CA ILE A 189 -7.37 -7.50 4.23
C ILE A 189 -6.35 -8.37 4.93
N GLN A 190 -5.54 -9.07 4.15
CA GLN A 190 -4.55 -10.04 4.64
C GLN A 190 -3.12 -9.48 4.64
N GLU A 191 -2.73 -8.78 3.60
CA GLU A 191 -1.36 -8.28 3.45
C GLU A 191 -1.35 -6.89 2.82
N ARG A 192 -0.37 -6.07 3.26
CA ARG A 192 0.04 -4.82 2.60
C ARG A 192 1.36 -5.07 1.91
N ILE A 193 1.49 -4.70 0.65
CA ILE A 193 2.66 -4.92 -0.18
C ILE A 193 3.08 -3.62 -0.86
N GLN A 194 4.34 -3.28 -0.72
CA GLN A 194 4.94 -2.09 -1.34
C GLN A 194 5.91 -2.48 -2.47
N ASP A 195 6.51 -3.69 -2.40
CA ASP A 195 7.37 -4.20 -3.45
C ASP A 195 6.53 -4.92 -4.52
N PRO A 196 6.49 -4.42 -5.77
CA PRO A 196 5.76 -5.07 -6.87
C PRO A 196 6.19 -6.52 -7.12
N LEU A 197 7.45 -6.86 -6.85
CA LEU A 197 7.97 -8.21 -7.10
C LEU A 197 7.39 -9.25 -6.14
N GLU A 198 6.93 -8.84 -4.96
CA GLU A 198 6.31 -9.73 -3.99
C GLU A 198 4.82 -9.99 -4.26
N LEU A 199 4.15 -9.17 -5.09
CA LEU A 199 2.71 -9.25 -5.34
C LEU A 199 2.26 -10.62 -5.81
N LYS A 200 2.96 -11.20 -6.77
CA LYS A 200 2.59 -12.51 -7.34
C LYS A 200 2.68 -13.63 -6.32
N LYS A 201 3.73 -13.63 -5.50
CA LYS A 201 3.93 -14.61 -4.43
C LYS A 201 2.88 -14.47 -3.33
N ALA A 202 2.56 -13.22 -2.97
CA ALA A 202 1.56 -12.94 -1.95
C ALA A 202 0.15 -13.38 -2.38
N ILE A 203 -0.27 -13.05 -3.61
CA ILE A 203 -1.57 -13.45 -4.15
C ILE A 203 -1.73 -14.98 -4.15
N GLN A 204 -0.66 -15.73 -4.47
CA GLN A 204 -0.72 -17.20 -4.50
C GLN A 204 -1.13 -17.85 -3.18
N LYS A 205 -0.88 -17.20 -2.05
CA LYS A 205 -1.25 -17.73 -0.72
C LYS A 205 -2.77 -17.77 -0.50
N TYR A 206 -3.52 -16.94 -1.23
CA TYR A 206 -4.96 -16.73 -1.00
C TYR A 206 -5.85 -17.24 -2.16
N LEU A 207 -5.23 -17.80 -3.20
CA LEU A 207 -5.94 -18.39 -4.32
C LEU A 207 -6.49 -19.78 -3.98
#